data_97f83a2ecf4daa8ee6397563dac73f27
#
_entry.id   97f83a2ecf4daa8ee6397563dac73f27
#
_cell.length_a   1.000
_cell.length_b   1.000
_cell.length_c   1.000
_cell.angle_alpha   90.00
_cell.angle_beta   90.00
_cell.angle_gamma   90.00
#
_symmetry.space_group_name_H-M   'P 1'
#
loop_
_entity.id
_entity.type
_entity.pdbx_description
1 polymer ?
#
loop_
_entity_poly.entity_id
_entity_poly.type
_entity_poly.pdbx_seq_one_letter_code
_entity_poly.pdbx_strand_id
1 'polypeptide(L)'
;MNRRELMVGAGALALAGCGPASPAGEGLPVAAAGDDVFSGARLMADVETYVGFGTHRTGSPGDLATSDWFANHWRELGYEIEQTEVEAPNADTTVARLTAGGAVFDGFAQPPLSFTPESGLAGKLVRWNPASPADVSGRIAYVYVAREPGAVSPGAAYRQAFQACAEAGAIGVVAAMSGPSGEVVAINTPVTMTLTIPVLQLGEKLKSQLDGIVDVGSDVTLTITGPGGARKGKNTIARYGAEGPWVIISTPQSGWFTCGGERGPGIAMSRALAVWAIKQDLPVRWLFVATSGHEWTDHGADLFHQNNAPEPAETALWWHLGASYGARAHDETPEGLVAKDTPNPVRALMATPDLVPLIEKAFSGQAVIETPMPADVSKALGEYRLVLEEGYPSGAGFWGGNAHFHTPIDGAENTTPAIMEPIMRAIADVIGAKLKAL
;
A
#
# COMPACT_ATOMS: atom_id res chain seq x y z
N MET A 1 -14.14 34.30 -54.47
CA MET A 1 -12.97 33.48 -54.78
C MET A 1 -12.39 32.98 -53.46
N ASN A 2 -12.52 31.65 -53.32
CA ASN A 2 -11.87 30.69 -52.42
C ASN A 2 -11.95 30.83 -50.88
N ARG A 3 -12.90 30.04 -50.37
CA ARG A 3 -12.95 29.49 -49.02
C ARG A 3 -11.79 28.52 -48.81
N ARG A 4 -11.07 28.54 -47.69
CA ARG A 4 -10.29 27.46 -47.15
C ARG A 4 -10.86 27.06 -45.82
N GLU A 5 -11.36 25.85 -45.77
CA GLU A 5 -11.89 25.16 -44.59
C GLU A 5 -10.74 24.84 -43.62
N LEU A 6 -10.95 25.20 -42.35
CA LEU A 6 -10.13 24.70 -41.25
C LEU A 6 -10.78 23.41 -40.73
N MET A 7 -10.17 22.29 -41.01
CA MET A 7 -10.55 21.03 -40.35
C MET A 7 -10.03 21.03 -38.91
N VAL A 8 -10.96 20.96 -37.99
CA VAL A 8 -10.70 20.66 -36.57
C VAL A 8 -10.58 19.15 -36.46
N GLY A 9 -9.38 18.65 -36.26
CA GLY A 9 -9.14 17.23 -35.97
C GLY A 9 -9.57 16.90 -34.54
N ALA A 10 -10.67 16.16 -34.40
CA ALA A 10 -11.04 15.51 -33.16
C ALA A 10 -10.09 14.31 -32.96
N GLY A 11 -9.13 14.44 -32.05
CA GLY A 11 -8.33 13.35 -31.57
C GLY A 11 -9.17 12.48 -30.62
N ALA A 12 -9.67 11.34 -31.12
CA ALA A 12 -10.24 10.29 -30.27
C ALA A 12 -9.10 9.65 -29.45
N LEU A 13 -9.07 9.89 -28.15
CA LEU A 13 -8.32 9.03 -27.24
C LEU A 13 -9.04 7.67 -27.20
N ALA A 14 -8.41 6.68 -27.82
CA ALA A 14 -8.83 5.29 -27.70
C ALA A 14 -8.62 4.86 -26.25
N LEU A 15 -9.70 4.53 -25.54
CA LEU A 15 -9.69 3.71 -24.34
C LEU A 15 -9.02 2.38 -24.70
N ALA A 16 -7.86 2.13 -24.13
CA ALA A 16 -7.22 0.82 -24.24
C ALA A 16 -8.15 -0.20 -23.55
N GLY A 17 -8.81 -1.00 -24.41
CA GLY A 17 -9.59 -2.14 -23.95
C GLY A 17 -8.70 -3.11 -23.19
N CYS A 18 -9.31 -3.85 -22.24
CA CYS A 18 -8.73 -5.02 -21.61
C CYS A 18 -8.19 -5.98 -22.67
N GLY A 19 -6.90 -5.92 -22.91
CA GLY A 19 -6.19 -6.99 -23.61
C GLY A 19 -6.19 -8.23 -22.72
N PRO A 20 -6.08 -9.44 -23.29
CA PRO A 20 -5.93 -10.65 -22.51
C PRO A 20 -4.73 -10.49 -21.58
N ALA A 21 -4.88 -10.90 -20.31
CA ALA A 21 -3.81 -10.92 -19.33
C ALA A 21 -2.58 -11.56 -19.97
N SER A 22 -1.46 -10.85 -19.97
CA SER A 22 -0.19 -11.44 -20.34
C SER A 22 0.04 -12.67 -19.45
N PRO A 23 0.58 -13.77 -19.97
CA PRO A 23 0.90 -14.93 -19.15
C PRO A 23 1.79 -14.46 -18.00
N ALA A 24 1.49 -14.93 -16.79
CA ALA A 24 2.25 -14.63 -15.59
C ALA A 24 3.75 -14.68 -15.92
N GLY A 25 4.44 -13.53 -15.76
CA GLY A 25 5.86 -13.46 -16.08
C GLY A 25 6.58 -14.57 -15.32
N GLU A 26 7.33 -15.41 -16.00
CA GLU A 26 8.22 -16.36 -15.38
C GLU A 26 9.17 -15.55 -14.49
N GLY A 27 8.99 -15.60 -13.18
CA GLY A 27 9.91 -14.99 -12.22
C GLY A 27 11.31 -15.49 -12.52
N LEU A 28 12.33 -14.69 -12.20
CA LEU A 28 13.72 -15.16 -12.34
C LEU A 28 13.83 -16.53 -11.65
N PRO A 29 14.55 -17.48 -12.25
CA PRO A 29 14.74 -18.80 -11.66
C PRO A 29 15.30 -18.67 -10.25
N VAL A 30 14.92 -19.60 -9.37
CA VAL A 30 15.53 -19.69 -8.03
C VAL A 30 17.05 -19.61 -8.19
N ALA A 31 17.70 -18.73 -7.41
CA ALA A 31 19.12 -18.44 -7.54
C ALA A 31 19.95 -19.72 -7.58
N ALA A 32 20.79 -19.88 -8.57
CA ALA A 32 21.75 -20.97 -8.63
C ALA A 32 22.73 -20.90 -7.44
N ALA A 33 23.33 -22.04 -7.06
CA ALA A 33 24.36 -22.08 -6.03
C ALA A 33 25.55 -21.20 -6.49
N GLY A 34 25.72 -20.02 -5.85
CA GLY A 34 26.75 -19.03 -6.21
C GLY A 34 26.21 -17.64 -6.55
N ASP A 35 24.91 -17.50 -6.84
CA ASP A 35 24.31 -16.19 -7.08
C ASP A 35 24.14 -15.40 -5.76
N ASP A 36 24.50 -14.11 -5.82
CA ASP A 36 24.24 -13.19 -4.71
C ASP A 36 22.74 -12.84 -4.65
N VAL A 37 22.01 -13.55 -3.78
CA VAL A 37 20.57 -13.38 -3.61
C VAL A 37 20.18 -12.00 -3.09
N PHE A 38 21.15 -11.23 -2.54
CA PHE A 38 20.93 -9.92 -1.99
C PHE A 38 21.33 -8.79 -2.95
N SER A 39 21.81 -9.13 -4.16
CA SER A 39 22.20 -8.10 -5.12
C SER A 39 21.02 -7.20 -5.45
N GLY A 40 21.27 -5.90 -5.54
CA GLY A 40 20.25 -4.91 -5.85
C GLY A 40 19.55 -5.15 -7.19
N ALA A 41 20.27 -5.69 -8.19
CA ALA A 41 19.69 -6.05 -9.49
C ALA A 41 18.63 -7.15 -9.36
N ARG A 42 18.88 -8.17 -8.51
CA ARG A 42 17.91 -9.25 -8.28
C ARG A 42 16.70 -8.74 -7.51
N LEU A 43 16.90 -7.95 -6.45
CA LEU A 43 15.82 -7.34 -5.70
C LEU A 43 14.96 -6.45 -6.61
N MET A 44 15.57 -5.69 -7.51
CA MET A 44 14.82 -4.84 -8.45
C MET A 44 13.99 -5.65 -9.44
N ALA A 45 14.50 -6.77 -9.95
CA ALA A 45 13.74 -7.65 -10.83
C ALA A 45 12.50 -8.25 -10.14
N ASP A 46 12.59 -8.56 -8.84
CA ASP A 46 11.43 -9.00 -8.06
C ASP A 46 10.41 -7.86 -7.86
N VAL A 47 10.86 -6.61 -7.64
CA VAL A 47 9.97 -5.43 -7.60
C VAL A 47 9.26 -5.21 -8.95
N GLU A 48 9.98 -5.27 -10.06
CA GLU A 48 9.42 -5.11 -11.41
C GLU A 48 8.40 -6.21 -11.72
N THR A 49 8.67 -7.45 -11.30
CA THR A 49 7.72 -8.58 -11.44
C THR A 49 6.46 -8.32 -10.64
N TYR A 50 6.58 -7.91 -9.37
CA TYR A 50 5.45 -7.58 -8.50
C TYR A 50 4.59 -6.46 -9.11
N VAL A 51 5.20 -5.34 -9.51
CA VAL A 51 4.49 -4.23 -10.16
C VAL A 51 3.81 -4.67 -11.46
N GLY A 52 4.44 -5.60 -12.20
CA GLY A 52 3.90 -6.18 -13.43
C GLY A 52 2.57 -6.93 -13.25
N PHE A 53 2.25 -7.41 -12.06
CA PHE A 53 0.93 -7.99 -11.76
C PHE A 53 -0.21 -6.95 -11.68
N GLY A 54 0.11 -5.67 -11.62
CA GLY A 54 -0.84 -4.57 -11.66
C GLY A 54 -1.37 -4.15 -10.29
N THR A 55 -2.67 -3.98 -10.15
CA THR A 55 -3.30 -3.55 -8.90
C THR A 55 -3.36 -4.69 -7.88
N HIS A 56 -2.97 -4.39 -6.63
CA HIS A 56 -2.85 -5.37 -5.54
C HIS A 56 -3.94 -5.26 -4.46
N ARG A 57 -5.10 -4.68 -4.80
CA ARG A 57 -6.24 -4.69 -3.85
C ARG A 57 -6.64 -6.12 -3.50
N THR A 58 -6.97 -6.36 -2.23
CA THR A 58 -7.38 -7.67 -1.72
C THR A 58 -8.32 -8.41 -2.67
N GLY A 59 -7.90 -9.60 -3.09
CA GLY A 59 -8.65 -10.45 -4.02
C GLY A 59 -8.69 -9.94 -5.47
N SER A 60 -7.93 -8.91 -5.83
CA SER A 60 -7.73 -8.52 -7.24
C SER A 60 -6.83 -9.54 -7.97
N PRO A 61 -6.84 -9.55 -9.31
CA PRO A 61 -5.93 -10.41 -10.05
C PRO A 61 -4.46 -10.25 -9.68
N GLY A 62 -3.99 -9.02 -9.40
CA GLY A 62 -2.61 -8.75 -8.98
C GLY A 62 -2.29 -9.28 -7.59
N ASP A 63 -3.19 -9.14 -6.62
CA ASP A 63 -3.03 -9.71 -5.27
C ASP A 63 -2.97 -11.24 -5.33
N LEU A 64 -3.88 -11.88 -6.07
CA LEU A 64 -3.90 -13.34 -6.23
C LEU A 64 -2.66 -13.85 -6.97
N ALA A 65 -2.21 -13.15 -8.01
CA ALA A 65 -0.98 -13.49 -8.72
C ALA A 65 0.25 -13.39 -7.81
N THR A 66 0.30 -12.37 -6.94
CA THR A 66 1.36 -12.23 -5.93
C THR A 66 1.34 -13.36 -4.93
N SER A 67 0.15 -13.75 -4.42
CA SER A 67 0.01 -14.89 -3.51
C SER A 67 0.53 -16.20 -4.13
N ASP A 68 0.15 -16.46 -5.38
CA ASP A 68 0.57 -17.67 -6.08
C ASP A 68 2.06 -17.63 -6.43
N TRP A 69 2.62 -16.47 -6.75
CA TRP A 69 4.04 -16.27 -7.01
C TRP A 69 4.90 -16.51 -5.76
N PHE A 70 4.46 -16.05 -4.57
CA PHE A 70 5.09 -16.39 -3.30
C PHE A 70 4.99 -17.89 -3.00
N ALA A 71 3.81 -18.48 -3.12
CA ALA A 71 3.59 -19.90 -2.85
C ALA A 71 4.49 -20.78 -3.73
N ASN A 72 4.62 -20.48 -5.01
CA ASN A 72 5.45 -21.24 -5.94
C ASN A 72 6.94 -21.08 -5.59
N HIS A 73 7.41 -19.87 -5.36
CA HIS A 73 8.81 -19.61 -4.98
C HIS A 73 9.20 -20.38 -3.70
N TRP A 74 8.40 -20.29 -2.66
CA TRP A 74 8.69 -20.94 -1.38
C TRP A 74 8.58 -22.47 -1.48
N ARG A 75 7.63 -22.98 -2.28
CA ARG A 75 7.51 -24.43 -2.53
C ARG A 75 8.74 -24.98 -3.26
N GLU A 76 9.26 -24.27 -4.25
CA GLU A 76 10.49 -24.63 -4.97
C GLU A 76 11.72 -24.68 -4.06
N LEU A 77 11.73 -23.88 -2.99
CA LEU A 77 12.75 -23.88 -1.95
C LEU A 77 12.56 -24.99 -0.90
N GLY A 78 11.47 -25.76 -0.96
CA GLY A 78 11.18 -26.86 -0.02
C GLY A 78 10.40 -26.44 1.22
N TYR A 79 9.80 -25.25 1.24
CA TYR A 79 8.87 -24.87 2.31
C TYR A 79 7.54 -25.60 2.19
N GLU A 80 6.95 -25.93 3.32
CA GLU A 80 5.54 -26.34 3.42
C GLU A 80 4.65 -25.09 3.30
N ILE A 81 3.70 -25.12 2.35
CA ILE A 81 2.88 -23.95 1.99
C ILE A 81 1.43 -24.14 2.45
N GLU A 82 0.94 -23.15 3.15
CA GLU A 82 -0.47 -22.97 3.49
C GLU A 82 -0.97 -21.63 2.92
N GLN A 83 -2.17 -21.61 2.35
CA GLN A 83 -2.85 -20.39 1.95
C GLN A 83 -4.19 -20.30 2.68
N THR A 84 -4.41 -19.21 3.42
CA THR A 84 -5.66 -18.94 4.15
C THR A 84 -6.42 -17.79 3.49
N GLU A 85 -7.74 -17.89 3.47
CA GLU A 85 -8.60 -16.92 2.82
C GLU A 85 -8.70 -15.62 3.63
N VAL A 86 -8.68 -14.49 2.94
CA VAL A 86 -8.91 -13.14 3.48
C VAL A 86 -10.06 -12.52 2.71
N GLU A 87 -11.24 -12.48 3.32
CA GLU A 87 -12.42 -11.87 2.71
C GLU A 87 -12.50 -10.38 3.04
N ALA A 88 -12.71 -9.53 2.04
CA ALA A 88 -12.87 -8.10 2.19
C ALA A 88 -13.93 -7.55 1.22
N PRO A 89 -14.55 -6.39 1.51
CA PRO A 89 -15.48 -5.75 0.57
C PRO A 89 -14.80 -5.48 -0.78
N ASN A 90 -15.54 -5.69 -1.86
CA ASN A 90 -15.03 -5.35 -3.19
C ASN A 90 -14.87 -3.84 -3.34
N ALA A 91 -13.67 -3.40 -3.71
CA ALA A 91 -13.30 -2.00 -3.90
C ALA A 91 -13.27 -1.58 -5.38
N ASP A 92 -13.69 -2.43 -6.31
CA ASP A 92 -13.70 -2.11 -7.73
C ASP A 92 -14.97 -1.37 -8.15
N THR A 93 -14.79 -0.39 -9.04
CA THR A 93 -15.86 0.38 -9.65
C THR A 93 -15.83 0.22 -11.18
N THR A 94 -17.00 0.26 -11.80
CA THR A 94 -17.12 0.42 -13.25
C THR A 94 -17.03 1.90 -13.63
N VAL A 95 -17.63 2.77 -12.83
CA VAL A 95 -17.54 4.23 -12.95
C VAL A 95 -17.31 4.83 -11.59
N ALA A 96 -16.38 5.80 -11.51
CA ALA A 96 -16.16 6.67 -10.35
C ALA A 96 -15.86 8.08 -10.89
N ARG A 97 -16.89 8.96 -10.93
CA ARG A 97 -16.86 10.17 -11.75
C ARG A 97 -17.67 11.30 -11.16
N LEU A 98 -17.18 12.52 -11.33
CA LEU A 98 -17.93 13.78 -11.19
C LEU A 98 -18.11 14.42 -12.57
N THR A 99 -19.32 14.88 -12.88
CA THR A 99 -19.60 15.70 -14.07
C THR A 99 -20.13 17.06 -13.64
N ALA A 100 -19.60 18.15 -14.21
CA ALA A 100 -19.99 19.53 -13.91
C ALA A 100 -19.89 20.40 -15.17
N GLY A 101 -21.00 20.99 -15.63
CA GLY A 101 -21.00 21.93 -16.77
C GLY A 101 -20.40 21.37 -18.05
N GLY A 102 -20.48 20.03 -18.27
CA GLY A 102 -19.84 19.34 -19.39
C GLY A 102 -18.39 18.88 -19.15
N ALA A 103 -17.73 19.32 -18.09
CA ALA A 103 -16.45 18.77 -17.66
C ALA A 103 -16.63 17.44 -16.94
N VAL A 104 -15.67 16.53 -17.10
CA VAL A 104 -15.67 15.17 -16.54
C VAL A 104 -14.39 14.96 -15.74
N PHE A 105 -14.55 14.48 -14.50
CA PHE A 105 -13.45 14.19 -13.58
C PHE A 105 -13.57 12.73 -13.13
N ASP A 106 -12.76 11.87 -13.69
CA ASP A 106 -12.63 10.49 -13.24
C ASP A 106 -11.74 10.43 -12.00
N GLY A 107 -12.10 9.58 -11.04
CA GLY A 107 -11.41 9.47 -9.76
C GLY A 107 -11.44 8.06 -9.18
N PHE A 108 -11.21 7.97 -7.88
CA PHE A 108 -11.24 6.75 -7.10
C PHE A 108 -12.38 6.80 -6.09
N ALA A 109 -13.23 5.80 -6.07
CA ALA A 109 -14.26 5.72 -5.05
C ALA A 109 -13.67 5.16 -3.75
N GLN A 110 -13.84 5.87 -2.64
CA GLN A 110 -13.32 5.44 -1.33
C GLN A 110 -14.09 4.22 -0.83
N PRO A 111 -13.44 3.08 -0.57
CA PRO A 111 -14.06 1.95 0.11
C PRO A 111 -14.34 2.21 1.61
N PRO A 112 -15.31 1.50 2.21
CA PRO A 112 -16.25 0.59 1.55
C PRO A 112 -17.19 1.34 0.61
N LEU A 113 -17.48 0.72 -0.54
CA LEU A 113 -18.22 1.42 -1.60
C LEU A 113 -19.70 1.60 -1.26
N SER A 114 -20.18 2.83 -1.39
CA SER A 114 -21.60 3.16 -1.49
C SER A 114 -21.88 3.62 -2.91
N PHE A 115 -22.80 2.96 -3.60
CA PHE A 115 -23.09 3.22 -5.02
C PHE A 115 -24.18 4.29 -5.19
N THR A 116 -24.08 5.01 -6.29
CA THR A 116 -25.17 5.88 -6.77
C THR A 116 -26.16 5.07 -7.62
N PRO A 117 -27.36 5.61 -7.93
CA PRO A 117 -28.10 5.15 -9.09
C PRO A 117 -27.23 5.21 -10.36
N GLU A 118 -27.54 4.40 -11.38
CA GLU A 118 -26.80 4.42 -12.66
C GLU A 118 -26.81 5.79 -13.34
N SER A 119 -27.89 6.58 -13.15
CA SER A 119 -27.99 7.96 -13.62
C SER A 119 -27.11 8.95 -12.85
N GLY A 120 -26.48 8.51 -11.75
CA GLY A 120 -25.77 9.36 -10.81
C GLY A 120 -26.66 10.08 -9.80
N LEU A 121 -26.03 10.77 -8.87
CA LEU A 121 -26.66 11.69 -7.92
C LEU A 121 -26.44 13.12 -8.41
N ALA A 122 -27.52 13.80 -8.80
CA ALA A 122 -27.47 15.21 -9.17
C ALA A 122 -27.67 16.09 -7.94
N GLY A 123 -26.90 17.17 -7.85
CA GLY A 123 -27.02 18.13 -6.75
C GLY A 123 -26.02 19.26 -6.86
N LYS A 124 -26.08 20.20 -5.89
CA LYS A 124 -25.07 21.24 -5.77
C LYS A 124 -23.85 20.74 -5.02
N LEU A 125 -22.66 21.10 -5.53
CA LEU A 125 -21.40 20.87 -4.83
C LEU A 125 -21.18 22.01 -3.82
N VAL A 126 -21.09 21.69 -2.53
CA VAL A 126 -21.00 22.66 -1.44
C VAL A 126 -19.78 22.36 -0.57
N ARG A 127 -18.98 23.37 -0.29
CA ARG A 127 -17.77 23.23 0.55
C ARG A 127 -18.14 22.76 1.96
N TRP A 128 -17.52 21.67 2.39
CA TRP A 128 -17.63 21.21 3.76
C TRP A 128 -17.01 22.20 4.72
N ASN A 129 -17.76 22.58 5.74
CA ASN A 129 -17.30 23.41 6.84
C ASN A 129 -17.80 22.78 8.17
N PRO A 130 -16.89 22.26 9.01
CA PRO A 130 -17.28 21.65 10.29
C PRO A 130 -17.97 22.63 11.27
N ALA A 131 -17.78 23.94 11.09
CA ALA A 131 -18.48 24.96 11.86
C ALA A 131 -19.93 25.21 11.39
N SER A 132 -20.30 24.74 10.19
CA SER A 132 -21.63 24.90 9.58
C SER A 132 -22.06 23.60 8.90
N PRO A 133 -22.16 22.47 9.64
CA PRO A 133 -22.39 21.17 9.02
C PRO A 133 -23.72 21.04 8.29
N ALA A 134 -24.74 21.80 8.67
CA ALA A 134 -26.04 21.79 8.03
C ALA A 134 -26.05 22.26 6.56
N ASP A 135 -25.00 22.99 6.12
CA ASP A 135 -24.91 23.51 4.77
C ASP A 135 -24.84 22.42 3.70
N VAL A 136 -24.36 21.21 4.05
CA VAL A 136 -24.25 20.07 3.12
C VAL A 136 -25.48 19.15 3.12
N SER A 137 -26.46 19.40 3.98
CA SER A 137 -27.67 18.56 4.06
C SER A 137 -28.44 18.54 2.74
N GLY A 138 -28.69 17.34 2.19
CA GLY A 138 -29.32 17.12 0.90
C GLY A 138 -28.46 17.53 -0.31
N ARG A 139 -27.16 17.75 -0.12
CA ARG A 139 -26.21 18.23 -1.16
C ARG A 139 -25.00 17.32 -1.24
N ILE A 140 -24.17 17.51 -2.26
CA ILE A 140 -22.88 16.83 -2.41
C ILE A 140 -21.83 17.69 -1.70
N ALA A 141 -21.19 17.14 -0.68
CA ALA A 141 -20.16 17.83 0.09
C ALA A 141 -18.83 17.83 -0.68
N TYR A 142 -18.17 18.98 -0.76
CA TYR A 142 -16.79 19.10 -1.24
C TYR A 142 -15.84 19.19 -0.05
N VAL A 143 -14.94 18.23 0.05
CA VAL A 143 -13.98 18.11 1.15
C VAL A 143 -12.56 18.37 0.64
N TYR A 144 -11.83 19.23 1.32
CA TYR A 144 -10.39 19.38 1.18
C TYR A 144 -9.78 19.54 2.57
N VAL A 145 -8.77 18.73 2.85
CA VAL A 145 -7.95 18.84 4.07
C VAL A 145 -6.52 19.07 3.65
N ALA A 146 -5.96 20.22 4.04
CA ALA A 146 -4.57 20.54 3.76
C ALA A 146 -3.65 19.56 4.52
N ARG A 147 -2.58 19.13 3.86
CA ARG A 147 -1.51 18.35 4.52
C ARG A 147 -0.46 19.27 5.12
N GLU A 148 0.19 18.81 6.18
CA GLU A 148 1.39 19.45 6.69
C GLU A 148 2.56 19.27 5.70
N PRO A 149 3.48 20.25 5.59
CA PRO A 149 4.67 20.11 4.76
C PRO A 149 5.46 18.86 5.11
N GLY A 150 5.82 18.07 4.09
CA GLY A 150 6.54 16.81 4.25
C GLY A 150 5.69 15.62 4.68
N ALA A 151 4.41 15.82 5.04
CA ALA A 151 3.49 14.70 5.29
C ALA A 151 3.03 14.07 3.97
N VAL A 152 2.70 12.77 4.03
CA VAL A 152 2.20 12.04 2.84
C VAL A 152 0.75 12.42 2.54
N SER A 153 -0.15 12.26 3.51
CA SER A 153 -1.57 12.63 3.40
C SER A 153 -2.23 12.65 4.77
N PRO A 154 -3.21 13.53 5.03
CA PRO A 154 -3.99 13.55 6.26
C PRO A 154 -5.16 12.55 6.22
N GLY A 155 -4.90 11.27 5.91
CA GLY A 155 -5.93 10.25 5.68
C GLY A 155 -6.94 10.08 6.81
N ALA A 156 -6.52 10.17 8.08
CA ALA A 156 -7.42 10.10 9.23
C ALA A 156 -8.41 11.27 9.26
N ALA A 157 -7.95 12.50 8.94
CA ALA A 157 -8.81 13.68 8.91
C ALA A 157 -9.82 13.61 7.76
N TYR A 158 -9.43 13.06 6.60
CA TYR A 158 -10.37 12.80 5.51
C TYR A 158 -11.45 11.80 5.92
N ARG A 159 -11.09 10.65 6.55
CA ARG A 159 -12.10 9.69 7.06
C ARG A 159 -13.10 10.34 8.00
N GLN A 160 -12.61 11.14 8.96
CA GLN A 160 -13.47 11.88 9.89
C GLN A 160 -14.41 12.84 9.15
N ALA A 161 -13.89 13.57 8.15
CA ALA A 161 -14.71 14.49 7.35
C ALA A 161 -15.78 13.75 6.54
N PHE A 162 -15.48 12.58 5.95
CA PHE A 162 -16.45 11.79 5.20
C PHE A 162 -17.60 11.30 6.09
N GLN A 163 -17.28 10.80 7.29
CA GLN A 163 -18.29 10.40 8.27
C GLN A 163 -19.15 11.59 8.73
N ALA A 164 -18.50 12.72 9.07
CA ALA A 164 -19.21 13.91 9.50
C ALA A 164 -20.12 14.49 8.40
N CYS A 165 -19.73 14.42 7.12
CA CYS A 165 -20.59 14.78 6.01
C CYS A 165 -21.84 13.88 5.93
N ALA A 166 -21.67 12.55 6.11
CA ALA A 166 -22.76 11.61 6.12
C ALA A 166 -23.74 11.89 7.27
N GLU A 167 -23.22 12.12 8.48
CA GLU A 167 -24.00 12.48 9.67
C GLU A 167 -24.74 13.82 9.51
N ALA A 168 -24.15 14.78 8.80
CA ALA A 168 -24.78 16.06 8.46
C ALA A 168 -25.84 15.96 7.35
N GLY A 169 -26.10 14.76 6.80
CA GLY A 169 -27.12 14.53 5.79
C GLY A 169 -26.70 14.86 4.36
N ALA A 170 -25.40 14.90 4.07
CA ALA A 170 -24.92 14.96 2.68
C ALA A 170 -25.37 13.74 1.91
N ILE A 171 -25.69 13.90 0.62
CA ILE A 171 -26.08 12.77 -0.27
C ILE A 171 -24.87 12.10 -0.94
N GLY A 172 -23.70 12.70 -0.87
CA GLY A 172 -22.42 12.20 -1.37
C GLY A 172 -21.29 13.16 -1.05
N VAL A 173 -20.07 12.69 -1.25
CA VAL A 173 -18.84 13.47 -1.04
C VAL A 173 -17.97 13.45 -2.28
N VAL A 174 -17.38 14.59 -2.61
CA VAL A 174 -16.26 14.73 -3.53
C VAL A 174 -15.08 15.30 -2.75
N ALA A 175 -13.94 14.63 -2.76
CA ALA A 175 -12.75 15.08 -2.04
C ALA A 175 -11.61 15.38 -3.01
N ALA A 176 -10.96 16.55 -2.86
CA ALA A 176 -9.65 16.77 -3.43
C ALA A 176 -8.61 16.26 -2.43
N MET A 177 -7.93 15.15 -2.77
CA MET A 177 -7.01 14.46 -1.86
C MET A 177 -5.64 15.15 -1.88
N SER A 178 -5.25 15.75 -0.76
CA SER A 178 -3.92 16.36 -0.65
C SER A 178 -2.82 15.30 -0.53
N GLY A 179 -1.77 15.48 -1.34
CA GLY A 179 -0.62 14.58 -1.37
C GLY A 179 0.53 15.17 -2.20
N PRO A 180 1.79 14.73 -1.98
CA PRO A 180 2.96 15.30 -2.66
C PRO A 180 2.89 15.24 -4.18
N SER A 181 2.30 14.18 -4.73
CA SER A 181 2.19 13.98 -6.19
C SER A 181 1.03 14.74 -6.84
N GLY A 182 0.12 15.30 -6.05
CA GLY A 182 -1.13 15.89 -6.56
C GLY A 182 -2.12 14.87 -7.14
N GLU A 183 -1.79 13.58 -7.15
CA GLU A 183 -2.67 12.49 -7.57
C GLU A 183 -3.68 12.12 -6.47
N VAL A 184 -4.65 11.27 -6.82
CA VAL A 184 -5.55 10.69 -5.81
C VAL A 184 -4.74 9.87 -4.80
N VAL A 185 -5.07 10.00 -3.52
CA VAL A 185 -4.47 9.21 -2.44
C VAL A 185 -5.58 8.39 -1.78
N ALA A 186 -5.57 7.08 -1.96
CA ALA A 186 -6.53 6.20 -1.31
C ALA A 186 -6.27 6.10 0.20
N ILE A 187 -7.30 5.83 0.99
CA ILE A 187 -7.21 5.79 2.45
C ILE A 187 -7.54 4.39 2.96
N ASN A 188 -6.67 3.82 3.79
CA ASN A 188 -6.94 2.56 4.48
C ASN A 188 -8.15 2.68 5.38
N THR A 189 -8.96 1.63 5.40
CA THR A 189 -10.26 1.61 6.06
C THR A 189 -10.50 0.27 6.74
N PRO A 190 -10.98 0.23 8.00
CA PRO A 190 -11.35 -1.03 8.63
C PRO A 190 -12.47 -1.75 7.87
N VAL A 191 -12.39 -3.08 7.77
CA VAL A 191 -13.46 -3.90 7.13
C VAL A 191 -14.82 -3.71 7.78
N THR A 192 -14.85 -3.29 9.04
CA THR A 192 -16.07 -3.04 9.82
C THR A 192 -16.65 -1.64 9.59
N MET A 193 -15.94 -0.76 8.90
CA MET A 193 -16.43 0.58 8.60
C MET A 193 -17.59 0.53 7.61
N THR A 194 -18.56 1.39 7.78
CA THR A 194 -19.64 1.61 6.82
C THR A 194 -19.63 3.07 6.37
N LEU A 195 -19.63 3.30 5.05
CA LEU A 195 -19.92 4.59 4.47
C LEU A 195 -21.34 4.53 3.85
N THR A 196 -22.26 5.32 4.40
CA THR A 196 -23.66 5.30 3.99
C THR A 196 -23.94 6.16 2.75
N ILE A 197 -22.95 6.93 2.31
CA ILE A 197 -23.01 7.80 1.14
C ILE A 197 -21.81 7.56 0.21
N PRO A 198 -21.96 7.74 -1.11
CA PRO A 198 -20.85 7.61 -2.04
C PRO A 198 -19.80 8.70 -1.83
N VAL A 199 -18.51 8.29 -1.87
CA VAL A 199 -17.35 9.19 -1.72
C VAL A 199 -16.44 9.03 -2.92
N LEU A 200 -16.24 10.09 -3.69
CA LEU A 200 -15.32 10.19 -4.81
C LEU A 200 -14.07 10.97 -4.38
N GLN A 201 -12.92 10.35 -4.53
CA GLN A 201 -11.62 10.98 -4.36
C GLN A 201 -11.05 11.42 -5.70
N LEU A 202 -10.59 12.65 -5.77
CA LEU A 202 -9.89 13.25 -6.91
C LEU A 202 -8.53 13.75 -6.44
N GLY A 203 -7.55 13.83 -7.34
CA GLY A 203 -6.23 14.35 -7.00
C GLY A 203 -6.26 15.85 -6.67
N GLU A 204 -5.34 16.29 -5.82
CA GLU A 204 -5.17 17.72 -5.43
C GLU A 204 -4.94 18.63 -6.63
N LYS A 205 -4.32 18.12 -7.70
CA LYS A 205 -4.14 18.84 -8.96
C LYS A 205 -5.44 19.39 -9.57
N LEU A 206 -6.59 18.80 -9.21
CA LEU A 206 -7.92 19.25 -9.65
C LEU A 206 -8.58 20.25 -8.69
N LYS A 207 -7.95 20.54 -7.54
CA LYS A 207 -8.53 21.38 -6.48
C LYS A 207 -9.00 22.74 -6.99
N SER A 208 -8.20 23.45 -7.78
CA SER A 208 -8.55 24.78 -8.30
C SER A 208 -9.80 24.74 -9.20
N GLN A 209 -9.97 23.69 -9.99
CA GLN A 209 -11.16 23.51 -10.83
C GLN A 209 -12.39 23.21 -9.96
N LEU A 210 -12.25 22.34 -8.94
CA LEU A 210 -13.32 22.02 -8.00
C LEU A 210 -13.72 23.24 -7.17
N ASP A 211 -12.76 24.06 -6.72
CA ASP A 211 -13.03 25.33 -6.04
C ASP A 211 -13.89 26.25 -6.93
N GLY A 212 -13.54 26.40 -8.21
CA GLY A 212 -14.32 27.18 -9.16
C GLY A 212 -15.75 26.69 -9.36
N ILE A 213 -15.96 25.36 -9.38
CA ILE A 213 -17.30 24.75 -9.48
C ILE A 213 -18.14 25.08 -8.23
N VAL A 214 -17.54 24.99 -7.04
CA VAL A 214 -18.18 25.31 -5.77
C VAL A 214 -18.53 26.80 -5.69
N ASP A 215 -17.60 27.69 -6.04
CA ASP A 215 -17.74 29.13 -5.89
C ASP A 215 -18.85 29.73 -6.79
N VAL A 216 -19.05 29.14 -7.98
CA VAL A 216 -20.19 29.52 -8.85
C VAL A 216 -21.49 28.79 -8.54
N GLY A 217 -21.47 27.84 -7.60
CA GLY A 217 -22.65 27.06 -7.18
C GLY A 217 -23.25 26.18 -8.28
N SER A 218 -22.39 25.59 -9.10
CA SER A 218 -22.80 24.72 -10.22
C SER A 218 -23.54 23.47 -9.74
N ASP A 219 -24.49 23.01 -10.57
CA ASP A 219 -25.03 21.67 -10.43
C ASP A 219 -24.02 20.64 -10.96
N VAL A 220 -23.89 19.55 -10.23
CA VAL A 220 -22.98 18.44 -10.58
C VAL A 220 -23.73 17.10 -10.54
N THR A 221 -23.13 16.10 -11.18
CA THR A 221 -23.60 14.71 -11.08
C THR A 221 -22.43 13.85 -10.60
N LEU A 222 -22.60 13.20 -9.46
CA LEU A 222 -21.68 12.21 -8.90
C LEU A 222 -22.16 10.81 -9.32
N THR A 223 -21.31 10.05 -9.97
CA THR A 223 -21.61 8.67 -10.40
C THR A 223 -20.56 7.72 -9.86
N ILE A 224 -20.98 6.77 -9.03
CA ILE A 224 -20.17 5.65 -8.55
C ILE A 224 -20.99 4.38 -8.76
N THR A 225 -20.53 3.52 -9.67
CA THR A 225 -21.16 2.24 -9.97
C THR A 225 -20.11 1.13 -10.03
N GLY A 226 -20.52 -0.11 -9.79
CA GLY A 226 -19.60 -1.24 -9.80
C GLY A 226 -20.27 -2.54 -9.38
N PRO A 227 -19.53 -3.64 -9.37
CA PRO A 227 -20.07 -4.97 -9.09
C PRO A 227 -20.52 -5.18 -7.65
N GLY A 228 -20.01 -4.41 -6.69
CA GLY A 228 -20.28 -4.64 -5.26
C GLY A 228 -19.79 -6.00 -4.73
N GLY A 229 -20.36 -6.42 -3.59
CA GLY A 229 -20.06 -7.71 -2.97
C GLY A 229 -18.74 -7.77 -2.23
N ALA A 230 -18.21 -8.98 -2.03
CA ALA A 230 -16.93 -9.24 -1.39
C ALA A 230 -15.92 -9.85 -2.38
N ARG A 231 -14.64 -9.75 -2.05
CA ARG A 231 -13.52 -10.42 -2.71
C ARG A 231 -12.72 -11.24 -1.70
N LYS A 232 -12.03 -12.24 -2.20
CA LYS A 232 -11.22 -13.16 -1.42
C LYS A 232 -9.78 -13.07 -1.88
N GLY A 233 -8.94 -12.46 -1.04
CA GLY A 233 -7.50 -12.52 -1.09
C GLY A 233 -6.97 -13.75 -0.35
N LYS A 234 -5.65 -13.87 -0.24
CA LYS A 234 -4.99 -14.98 0.46
C LYS A 234 -3.80 -14.47 1.26
N ASN A 235 -3.70 -14.88 2.53
CA ASN A 235 -2.42 -14.93 3.20
C ASN A 235 -1.66 -16.16 2.71
N THR A 236 -0.40 -16.00 2.35
CA THR A 236 0.47 -17.12 1.97
C THR A 236 1.50 -17.34 3.06
N ILE A 237 1.51 -18.53 3.65
CA ILE A 237 2.33 -18.92 4.79
C ILE A 237 3.26 -20.04 4.35
N ALA A 238 4.54 -19.93 4.67
CA ALA A 238 5.57 -20.90 4.34
C ALA A 238 6.35 -21.30 5.58
N ARG A 239 6.44 -22.60 5.87
CA ARG A 239 7.14 -23.16 7.03
C ARG A 239 8.28 -24.04 6.59
N TYR A 240 9.43 -23.95 7.28
CA TYR A 240 10.61 -24.76 7.03
C TYR A 240 11.36 -25.06 8.33
N GLY A 241 11.89 -26.29 8.44
CA GLY A 241 12.59 -26.77 9.64
C GLY A 241 11.66 -27.54 10.58
N ALA A 242 12.22 -28.54 11.28
CA ALA A 242 11.45 -29.46 12.12
C ALA A 242 11.48 -29.10 13.61
N GLU A 243 12.58 -28.50 14.08
CA GLU A 243 12.85 -28.29 15.51
C GLU A 243 13.40 -26.88 15.79
N GLY A 244 13.32 -26.46 17.04
CA GLY A 244 13.80 -25.15 17.51
C GLY A 244 12.72 -24.07 17.55
N PRO A 245 13.08 -22.87 18.02
CA PRO A 245 12.14 -21.73 18.06
C PRO A 245 11.86 -21.19 16.67
N TRP A 246 10.73 -20.49 16.53
CA TRP A 246 10.37 -19.85 15.27
C TRP A 246 11.14 -18.56 15.01
N VAL A 247 11.52 -18.36 13.77
CA VAL A 247 11.97 -17.09 13.20
C VAL A 247 10.97 -16.69 12.13
N ILE A 248 10.28 -15.59 12.37
CA ILE A 248 9.16 -15.15 11.54
C ILE A 248 9.57 -13.95 10.72
N ILE A 249 9.33 -14.01 9.40
CA ILE A 249 9.49 -12.90 8.45
C ILE A 249 8.12 -12.61 7.84
N SER A 250 7.60 -11.43 8.09
CA SER A 250 6.28 -11.02 7.59
C SER A 250 6.38 -9.81 6.66
N THR A 251 5.49 -9.75 5.67
CA THR A 251 5.33 -8.60 4.77
C THR A 251 3.90 -8.50 4.28
N PRO A 252 3.29 -7.30 4.25
CA PRO A 252 2.05 -7.12 3.51
C PRO A 252 2.31 -7.22 2.00
N GLN A 253 1.42 -7.88 1.27
CA GLN A 253 1.50 -8.02 -0.19
C GLN A 253 0.45 -7.19 -0.92
N SER A 254 -0.66 -6.87 -0.27
CA SER A 254 -1.75 -6.09 -0.87
C SER A 254 -1.64 -4.59 -0.61
N GLY A 255 -2.39 -3.81 -1.39
CA GLY A 255 -2.49 -2.37 -1.29
C GLY A 255 -3.41 -1.80 -2.37
N TRP A 256 -3.64 -0.49 -2.37
CA TRP A 256 -4.67 0.12 -3.22
C TRP A 256 -4.37 0.06 -4.72
N PHE A 257 -3.10 0.09 -5.12
CA PHE A 257 -2.67 0.19 -6.53
C PHE A 257 -1.51 -0.76 -6.83
N THR A 258 -0.54 -0.35 -7.63
CA THR A 258 0.65 -1.13 -7.99
C THR A 258 1.69 -1.23 -6.87
N CYS A 259 1.74 -0.26 -5.96
CA CYS A 259 2.50 -0.27 -4.71
C CYS A 259 4.00 -0.58 -4.86
N GLY A 260 4.63 -0.09 -5.94
CA GLY A 260 6.03 -0.41 -6.27
C GLY A 260 7.03 0.09 -5.23
N GLY A 261 6.95 1.35 -4.80
CA GLY A 261 7.77 1.91 -3.73
C GLY A 261 7.27 1.53 -2.35
N GLU A 262 5.95 1.33 -2.21
CA GLU A 262 5.32 1.01 -0.93
C GLU A 262 5.62 -0.42 -0.48
N ARG A 263 5.37 -1.43 -1.34
CA ARG A 263 5.45 -2.87 -1.03
C ARG A 263 6.64 -3.55 -1.69
N GLY A 264 7.02 -3.12 -2.89
CA GLY A 264 8.03 -3.78 -3.71
C GLY A 264 9.30 -4.17 -2.94
N PRO A 265 9.93 -3.27 -2.16
CA PRO A 265 11.12 -3.62 -1.36
C PRO A 265 10.87 -4.75 -0.35
N GLY A 266 9.75 -4.73 0.38
CA GLY A 266 9.38 -5.79 1.34
C GLY A 266 9.18 -7.14 0.67
N ILE A 267 8.48 -7.14 -0.46
CA ILE A 267 8.23 -8.33 -1.31
C ILE A 267 9.55 -8.94 -1.78
N ALA A 268 10.41 -8.15 -2.39
CA ALA A 268 11.71 -8.60 -2.91
C ALA A 268 12.62 -9.15 -1.80
N MET A 269 12.68 -8.44 -0.66
CA MET A 269 13.49 -8.86 0.48
C MET A 269 12.97 -10.13 1.15
N SER A 270 11.64 -10.30 1.27
CA SER A 270 11.05 -11.53 1.81
C SER A 270 11.43 -12.75 0.96
N ARG A 271 11.38 -12.62 -0.37
CA ARG A 271 11.79 -13.69 -1.30
C ARG A 271 13.28 -14.01 -1.19
N ALA A 272 14.14 -12.98 -1.14
CA ALA A 272 15.59 -13.16 -0.98
C ALA A 272 15.96 -13.78 0.37
N LEU A 273 15.31 -13.37 1.46
CA LEU A 273 15.50 -13.95 2.79
C LEU A 273 15.12 -15.42 2.84
N ALA A 274 14.07 -15.84 2.15
CA ALA A 274 13.67 -17.24 2.10
C ALA A 274 14.75 -18.14 1.47
N VAL A 275 15.40 -17.66 0.39
CA VAL A 275 16.55 -18.37 -0.22
C VAL A 275 17.76 -18.42 0.72
N TRP A 276 18.00 -17.34 1.46
CA TRP A 276 19.09 -17.26 2.42
C TRP A 276 18.83 -18.16 3.63
N ALA A 277 17.62 -18.16 4.16
CA ALA A 277 17.24 -18.87 5.38
C ALA A 277 17.49 -20.38 5.29
N ILE A 278 17.16 -21.04 4.19
CA ILE A 278 17.37 -22.49 4.00
C ILE A 278 18.86 -22.88 3.91
N LYS A 279 19.74 -21.91 3.70
CA LYS A 279 21.21 -22.12 3.67
C LYS A 279 21.85 -21.95 5.04
N GLN A 280 21.08 -21.53 6.06
CA GLN A 280 21.58 -21.37 7.42
C GLN A 280 21.48 -22.73 8.16
N ASP A 281 22.62 -23.23 8.62
CA ASP A 281 22.68 -24.42 9.48
C ASP A 281 22.45 -24.01 10.93
N LEU A 282 21.19 -23.71 11.26
CA LEU A 282 20.78 -23.22 12.57
C LEU A 282 19.58 -24.05 13.08
N PRO A 283 19.53 -24.37 14.39
CA PRO A 283 18.44 -25.14 14.98
C PRO A 283 17.20 -24.27 15.22
N VAL A 284 16.61 -23.76 14.16
CA VAL A 284 15.42 -22.90 14.18
C VAL A 284 14.40 -23.35 13.13
N ARG A 285 13.15 -22.99 13.36
CA ARG A 285 12.08 -23.12 12.36
C ARG A 285 11.85 -21.75 11.69
N TRP A 286 11.74 -21.74 10.38
CA TRP A 286 11.45 -20.52 9.62
C TRP A 286 9.98 -20.44 9.26
N LEU A 287 9.37 -19.30 9.46
CA LEU A 287 8.04 -18.98 8.99
C LEU A 287 8.09 -17.68 8.17
N PHE A 288 7.69 -17.77 6.91
CA PHE A 288 7.46 -16.60 6.06
C PHE A 288 5.97 -16.41 5.87
N VAL A 289 5.50 -15.17 5.95
CA VAL A 289 4.10 -14.86 5.67
C VAL A 289 4.00 -13.58 4.85
N ALA A 290 3.23 -13.68 3.75
CA ALA A 290 2.79 -12.56 2.95
C ALA A 290 1.29 -12.37 3.16
N THR A 291 0.89 -11.19 3.69
CA THR A 291 -0.49 -10.91 4.11
C THR A 291 -1.23 -10.09 3.08
N SER A 292 -2.45 -10.51 2.71
CA SER A 292 -3.42 -9.70 1.97
C SER A 292 -4.28 -8.88 2.95
N GLY A 293 -5.08 -7.92 2.48
CA GLY A 293 -6.00 -7.17 3.34
C GLY A 293 -5.38 -6.02 4.13
N HIS A 294 -4.15 -5.59 3.81
CA HIS A 294 -3.50 -4.48 4.51
C HIS A 294 -4.25 -3.15 4.37
N GLU A 295 -4.77 -2.84 3.19
CA GLU A 295 -5.56 -1.64 2.92
C GLU A 295 -6.90 -1.60 3.68
N TRP A 296 -7.33 -2.74 4.21
CA TRP A 296 -8.45 -2.90 5.13
C TRP A 296 -8.02 -2.84 6.60
N THR A 297 -7.03 -2.00 6.89
CA THR A 297 -6.44 -1.78 8.23
C THR A 297 -5.93 -3.10 8.81
N ASP A 298 -4.95 -3.69 8.10
CA ASP A 298 -4.18 -4.87 8.51
C ASP A 298 -5.02 -6.16 8.65
N HIS A 299 -6.23 -6.23 8.05
CA HIS A 299 -7.20 -7.31 8.26
C HIS A 299 -6.63 -8.72 8.05
N GLY A 300 -5.81 -8.94 7.01
CA GLY A 300 -5.21 -10.24 6.78
C GLY A 300 -4.14 -10.60 7.81
N ALA A 301 -3.40 -9.61 8.31
CA ALA A 301 -2.45 -9.82 9.40
C ALA A 301 -3.19 -10.15 10.70
N ASP A 302 -4.30 -9.46 11.04
CA ASP A 302 -5.14 -9.80 12.17
C ASP A 302 -5.61 -11.27 12.11
N LEU A 303 -6.07 -11.72 10.93
CA LEU A 303 -6.49 -13.11 10.73
C LEU A 303 -5.32 -14.11 10.87
N PHE A 304 -4.11 -13.75 10.38
CA PHE A 304 -2.92 -14.57 10.56
C PHE A 304 -2.54 -14.70 12.03
N HIS A 305 -2.51 -13.60 12.76
CA HIS A 305 -2.20 -13.58 14.20
C HIS A 305 -3.19 -14.43 15.01
N GLN A 306 -4.48 -14.32 14.73
CA GLN A 306 -5.53 -15.06 15.44
C GLN A 306 -5.50 -16.58 15.18
N ASN A 307 -5.05 -17.03 14.00
CA ASN A 307 -5.28 -18.42 13.58
C ASN A 307 -4.01 -19.21 13.25
N ASN A 308 -2.91 -18.56 12.91
CA ASN A 308 -1.75 -19.23 12.31
C ASN A 308 -0.39 -18.84 12.89
N ALA A 309 -0.32 -17.72 13.63
CA ALA A 309 0.93 -17.25 14.23
C ALA A 309 1.36 -18.22 15.37
N PRO A 310 2.66 -18.57 15.44
CA PRO A 310 3.19 -19.30 16.58
C PRO A 310 3.11 -18.50 17.87
N GLU A 311 3.02 -19.19 18.98
CA GLU A 311 3.03 -18.56 20.31
C GLU A 311 4.31 -17.71 20.54
N PRO A 312 4.19 -16.53 21.21
CA PRO A 312 5.36 -15.71 21.54
C PRO A 312 6.48 -16.46 22.27
N ALA A 313 6.14 -17.38 23.17
CA ALA A 313 7.10 -18.20 23.93
C ALA A 313 7.88 -19.18 23.06
N GLU A 314 7.38 -19.53 21.87
CA GLU A 314 8.06 -20.41 20.91
C GLU A 314 8.81 -19.63 19.82
N THR A 315 8.82 -18.30 19.87
CA THR A 315 9.34 -17.42 18.82
C THR A 315 10.64 -16.74 19.30
N ALA A 316 11.72 -16.95 18.59
CA ALA A 316 13.02 -16.33 18.88
C ALA A 316 13.17 -14.94 18.28
N LEU A 317 12.48 -14.69 17.15
CA LEU A 317 12.58 -13.43 16.42
C LEU A 317 11.38 -13.25 15.48
N TRP A 318 10.86 -12.03 15.42
CA TRP A 318 9.95 -11.56 14.37
C TRP A 318 10.54 -10.37 13.63
N TRP A 319 10.70 -10.46 12.31
CA TRP A 319 11.13 -9.35 11.48
C TRP A 319 10.01 -8.98 10.49
N HIS A 320 9.48 -7.76 10.64
CA HIS A 320 8.41 -7.26 9.79
C HIS A 320 8.94 -6.33 8.69
N LEU A 321 8.70 -6.69 7.43
CA LEU A 321 9.06 -5.93 6.24
C LEU A 321 7.86 -5.07 5.81
N GLY A 322 7.68 -3.92 6.45
CA GLY A 322 6.54 -3.04 6.24
C GLY A 322 6.64 -2.15 5.00
N ALA A 323 6.08 -0.94 5.07
CA ALA A 323 5.91 -0.06 3.92
C ALA A 323 7.07 0.92 3.69
N SER A 324 7.37 1.22 2.43
CA SER A 324 8.12 2.41 1.94
C SER A 324 9.55 2.62 2.47
N TYR A 325 10.09 1.71 3.26
CA TYR A 325 11.42 1.88 3.87
C TYR A 325 12.56 1.79 2.84
N GLY A 326 12.31 1.14 1.70
CA GLY A 326 13.21 1.06 0.55
C GLY A 326 12.84 2.02 -0.59
N ALA A 327 11.86 2.90 -0.41
CA ALA A 327 11.47 3.88 -1.40
C ALA A 327 12.51 5.01 -1.53
N ARG A 328 12.57 5.62 -2.72
CA ARG A 328 13.44 6.78 -2.97
C ARG A 328 12.78 8.09 -2.53
N ALA A 329 13.61 9.08 -2.20
CA ALA A 329 13.17 10.43 -1.90
C ALA A 329 12.73 11.19 -3.16
N HIS A 330 11.89 12.21 -2.97
CA HIS A 330 11.50 13.17 -4.00
C HIS A 330 11.55 14.58 -3.43
N ASP A 331 12.01 15.52 -4.22
CA ASP A 331 11.84 16.95 -3.93
C ASP A 331 10.51 17.43 -4.54
N GLU A 332 9.72 18.13 -3.73
CA GLU A 332 8.51 18.80 -4.22
C GLU A 332 8.90 20.14 -4.85
N THR A 333 8.59 20.32 -6.13
CA THR A 333 8.84 21.56 -6.88
C THR A 333 7.53 22.10 -7.47
N PRO A 334 7.47 23.37 -7.90
CA PRO A 334 6.27 23.89 -8.57
C PRO A 334 5.86 23.11 -9.83
N GLU A 335 6.83 22.45 -10.47
CA GLU A 335 6.62 21.67 -11.70
C GLU A 335 6.22 20.21 -11.40
N GLY A 336 6.30 19.77 -10.14
CA GLY A 336 5.99 18.41 -9.69
C GLY A 336 7.09 17.77 -8.85
N LEU A 337 7.06 16.46 -8.73
CA LEU A 337 8.03 15.68 -7.97
C LEU A 337 9.29 15.40 -8.78
N VAL A 338 10.45 15.64 -8.18
CA VAL A 338 11.76 15.30 -8.74
C VAL A 338 12.38 14.18 -7.91
N ALA A 339 12.54 13.01 -8.53
CA ALA A 339 13.10 11.83 -7.88
C ALA A 339 14.60 12.00 -7.57
N LYS A 340 15.03 11.49 -6.40
CA LYS A 340 16.43 11.51 -5.91
C LYS A 340 16.98 10.10 -5.84
N ASP A 341 18.30 9.95 -5.90
CA ASP A 341 18.96 8.64 -5.70
C ASP A 341 19.30 8.36 -4.23
N THR A 342 18.55 8.99 -3.32
CA THR A 342 18.67 8.80 -1.88
C THR A 342 17.41 8.17 -1.31
N PRO A 343 17.51 7.43 -0.20
CA PRO A 343 16.33 6.88 0.45
C PRO A 343 15.37 7.95 0.93
N ASN A 344 14.09 7.63 0.89
CA ASN A 344 13.03 8.47 1.45
C ASN A 344 13.26 8.71 2.96
N PRO A 345 13.24 9.98 3.43
CA PRO A 345 13.42 10.29 4.85
C PRO A 345 12.19 9.93 5.72
N VAL A 346 11.01 9.74 5.12
CA VAL A 346 9.78 9.34 5.84
C VAL A 346 9.75 7.82 5.95
N ARG A 347 10.71 7.27 6.70
CA ARG A 347 10.82 5.85 7.01
C ARG A 347 11.27 5.68 8.46
N ALA A 348 10.91 4.58 9.09
CA ALA A 348 11.30 4.24 10.45
C ALA A 348 11.59 2.75 10.58
N LEU A 349 12.47 2.42 11.52
CA LEU A 349 12.68 1.07 12.04
C LEU A 349 12.43 1.12 13.54
N MET A 350 11.60 0.23 14.04
CA MET A 350 11.37 0.06 15.47
C MET A 350 11.83 -1.34 15.88
N ALA A 351 12.43 -1.47 17.08
CA ALA A 351 12.97 -2.73 17.53
C ALA A 351 12.88 -2.90 19.04
N THR A 352 12.81 -4.15 19.47
CA THR A 352 12.98 -4.54 20.88
C THR A 352 14.40 -4.28 21.35
N PRO A 353 14.64 -4.06 22.67
CA PRO A 353 15.94 -3.64 23.19
C PRO A 353 17.12 -4.57 22.85
N ASP A 354 16.88 -5.86 22.73
CA ASP A 354 17.89 -6.87 22.42
C ASP A 354 18.44 -6.78 21.00
N LEU A 355 17.66 -6.22 20.05
CA LEU A 355 18.06 -6.02 18.65
C LEU A 355 18.75 -4.68 18.40
N VAL A 356 18.55 -3.67 19.27
CA VAL A 356 19.09 -2.32 19.06
C VAL A 356 20.60 -2.31 18.77
N PRO A 357 21.47 -2.94 19.57
CA PRO A 357 22.91 -2.92 19.30
C PRO A 357 23.31 -3.61 17.98
N LEU A 358 22.57 -4.63 17.58
CA LEU A 358 22.80 -5.34 16.32
C LEU A 358 22.38 -4.47 15.12
N ILE A 359 21.26 -3.77 15.25
CA ILE A 359 20.75 -2.86 14.23
C ILE A 359 21.68 -1.66 14.06
N GLU A 360 22.08 -0.98 15.15
CA GLU A 360 23.00 0.16 15.08
C GLU A 360 24.31 -0.18 14.40
N LYS A 361 24.80 -1.40 14.61
CA LYS A 361 26.01 -1.90 13.94
C LYS A 361 25.77 -2.17 12.46
N ALA A 362 24.71 -2.93 12.11
CA ALA A 362 24.49 -3.41 10.75
C ALA A 362 23.95 -2.31 9.81
N PHE A 363 23.14 -1.37 10.35
CA PHE A 363 22.56 -0.25 9.59
C PHE A 363 23.40 1.03 9.68
N SER A 364 24.63 0.99 10.20
CA SER A 364 25.50 2.15 10.28
C SER A 364 25.64 2.86 8.92
N GLY A 365 25.42 4.17 8.89
CA GLY A 365 25.42 5.00 7.68
C GLY A 365 24.12 4.96 6.86
N GLN A 366 23.10 4.21 7.29
CA GLN A 366 21.80 4.20 6.66
C GLN A 366 20.85 5.18 7.36
N ALA A 367 20.95 6.45 6.98
CA ALA A 367 20.22 7.55 7.62
C ALA A 367 18.77 7.21 7.97
N VAL A 368 18.32 7.65 9.14
CA VAL A 368 17.01 7.44 9.77
C VAL A 368 16.84 6.05 10.41
N ILE A 369 17.20 4.97 9.70
CA ILE A 369 17.01 3.58 10.19
C ILE A 369 18.23 2.99 10.88
N GLU A 370 19.35 3.70 10.91
CA GLU A 370 20.56 3.31 11.65
C GLU A 370 20.38 3.37 13.18
N THR A 371 19.44 4.21 13.65
CA THR A 371 19.07 4.29 15.07
C THR A 371 17.61 3.91 15.21
N PRO A 372 17.31 2.66 15.59
CA PRO A 372 15.91 2.21 15.66
C PRO A 372 15.17 2.90 16.80
N MET A 373 13.88 3.14 16.58
CA MET A 373 12.96 3.57 17.65
C MET A 373 12.78 2.42 18.64
N PRO A 374 12.73 2.70 19.96
CA PRO A 374 12.36 1.68 20.93
C PRO A 374 10.98 1.11 20.67
N ALA A 375 10.81 -0.20 20.87
CA ALA A 375 9.51 -0.88 20.74
C ALA A 375 8.47 -0.22 21.67
N ASP A 376 7.41 0.28 21.06
CA ASP A 376 6.32 1.00 21.76
C ASP A 376 5.02 0.83 20.95
N VAL A 377 4.08 0.05 21.48
CA VAL A 377 2.79 -0.25 20.85
C VAL A 377 2.04 1.04 20.47
N SER A 378 2.12 2.08 21.29
CA SER A 378 1.40 3.34 21.06
C SER A 378 1.92 4.15 19.87
N LYS A 379 3.12 3.81 19.36
CA LYS A 379 3.82 4.49 18.26
C LYS A 379 4.01 3.61 17.05
N ALA A 380 3.83 2.30 17.21
CA ALA A 380 3.96 1.34 16.11
C ALA A 380 2.83 1.54 15.08
N LEU A 381 3.17 1.42 13.81
CA LEU A 381 2.23 1.56 12.71
C LEU A 381 2.20 0.28 11.85
N GLY A 382 1.07 0.08 11.17
CA GLY A 382 0.84 -1.08 10.32
C GLY A 382 0.90 -2.40 11.11
N GLU A 383 1.18 -3.48 10.42
CA GLU A 383 1.11 -4.84 10.96
C GLU A 383 2.14 -5.13 12.07
N TYR A 384 3.24 -4.37 12.16
CA TYR A 384 4.20 -4.54 13.26
C TYR A 384 3.60 -4.19 14.64
N ARG A 385 2.55 -3.35 14.67
CA ARG A 385 1.79 -3.06 15.89
C ARG A 385 1.23 -4.33 16.52
N LEU A 386 0.68 -5.25 15.70
CA LEU A 386 0.13 -6.53 16.16
C LEU A 386 1.19 -7.40 16.86
N VAL A 387 2.40 -7.45 16.30
CA VAL A 387 3.54 -8.18 16.88
C VAL A 387 3.85 -7.70 18.29
N LEU A 388 3.82 -6.37 18.50
CA LEU A 388 4.08 -5.79 19.81
C LEU A 388 2.89 -5.96 20.78
N GLU A 389 1.65 -5.88 20.30
CA GLU A 389 0.43 -6.08 21.09
C GLU A 389 0.36 -7.49 21.67
N GLU A 390 0.79 -8.51 20.91
CA GLU A 390 0.81 -9.89 21.36
C GLU A 390 2.04 -10.24 22.22
N GLY A 391 3.00 -9.33 22.34
CA GLY A 391 4.10 -9.48 23.28
C GLY A 391 5.22 -10.40 22.81
N TYR A 392 5.50 -10.49 21.51
CA TYR A 392 6.66 -11.21 21.00
C TYR A 392 7.96 -10.64 21.58
N PRO A 393 8.84 -11.49 22.15
CA PRO A 393 9.93 -11.03 23.01
C PRO A 393 11.08 -10.33 22.25
N SER A 394 11.26 -10.67 20.97
CA SER A 394 12.29 -10.11 20.11
C SER A 394 11.70 -9.82 18.74
N GLY A 395 11.74 -8.55 18.33
CA GLY A 395 11.17 -8.15 17.05
C GLY A 395 11.67 -6.83 16.55
N ALA A 396 11.66 -6.68 15.23
CA ALA A 396 11.89 -5.42 14.54
C ALA A 396 10.91 -5.26 13.36
N GLY A 397 10.53 -4.02 13.07
CA GLY A 397 9.63 -3.74 11.97
C GLY A 397 9.85 -2.38 11.35
N PHE A 398 9.70 -2.33 10.03
CA PHE A 398 9.76 -1.11 9.25
C PHE A 398 8.37 -0.54 9.00
N TRP A 399 8.29 0.77 8.91
CA TRP A 399 7.18 1.47 8.26
C TRP A 399 7.65 2.78 7.64
N GLY A 400 6.84 3.35 6.79
CA GLY A 400 7.11 4.64 6.16
C GLY A 400 6.02 5.01 5.17
N GLY A 401 6.17 6.21 4.62
CA GLY A 401 5.41 6.69 3.49
C GLY A 401 6.37 7.22 2.44
N ASN A 402 5.94 7.32 1.20
CA ASN A 402 6.72 7.92 0.12
C ASN A 402 5.86 8.95 -0.65
N ALA A 403 6.46 9.71 -1.56
CA ALA A 403 5.76 10.76 -2.28
C ALA A 403 4.62 10.24 -3.18
N HIS A 404 4.62 8.95 -3.51
CA HIS A 404 3.60 8.27 -4.30
C HIS A 404 2.75 7.28 -3.48
N PHE A 405 2.89 7.32 -2.15
CA PHE A 405 2.19 6.41 -1.24
C PHE A 405 0.67 6.44 -1.45
N HIS A 406 0.07 5.25 -1.65
CA HIS A 406 -1.35 5.07 -1.92
C HIS A 406 -1.86 5.78 -3.17
N THR A 407 -1.00 6.01 -4.15
CA THR A 407 -1.39 6.62 -5.44
C THR A 407 -1.28 5.62 -6.60
N PRO A 408 -2.05 5.82 -7.69
CA PRO A 408 -2.00 4.92 -8.86
C PRO A 408 -0.66 4.97 -9.63
N ILE A 409 0.23 5.90 -9.30
CA ILE A 409 1.54 6.10 -9.93
C ILE A 409 2.71 5.60 -9.07
N ASP A 410 2.46 4.78 -8.04
CA ASP A 410 3.52 4.14 -7.25
C ASP A 410 4.07 2.92 -7.99
N GLY A 411 4.95 3.17 -8.98
CA GLY A 411 5.60 2.16 -9.82
C GLY A 411 6.95 1.67 -9.28
N ALA A 412 7.60 0.79 -10.04
CA ALA A 412 8.89 0.21 -9.68
C ALA A 412 10.02 1.25 -9.61
N GLU A 413 9.91 2.34 -10.36
CA GLU A 413 10.85 3.47 -10.36
C GLU A 413 10.94 4.21 -9.02
N ASN A 414 10.00 3.96 -8.10
CA ASN A 414 10.00 4.57 -6.77
C ASN A 414 10.91 3.87 -5.76
N THR A 415 11.70 2.90 -6.20
CA THR A 415 12.82 2.31 -5.47
C THR A 415 14.04 2.13 -6.40
N THR A 416 15.18 1.74 -5.86
CA THR A 416 16.38 1.46 -6.66
C THR A 416 17.23 0.32 -6.07
N PRO A 417 18.03 -0.38 -6.88
CA PRO A 417 19.00 -1.35 -6.40
C PRO A 417 19.91 -0.82 -5.30
N ALA A 418 20.41 0.41 -5.47
CA ALA A 418 21.34 1.06 -4.55
C ALA A 418 20.73 1.36 -3.16
N ILE A 419 19.42 1.56 -3.10
CA ILE A 419 18.71 1.76 -1.83
C ILE A 419 18.40 0.42 -1.15
N MET A 420 17.96 -0.58 -1.93
CA MET A 420 17.51 -1.86 -1.39
C MET A 420 18.64 -2.76 -0.89
N GLU A 421 19.72 -2.86 -1.64
CA GLU A 421 20.82 -3.82 -1.34
C GLU A 421 21.45 -3.61 0.04
N PRO A 422 21.84 -2.38 0.46
CA PRO A 422 22.40 -2.16 1.79
C PRO A 422 21.42 -2.52 2.93
N ILE A 423 20.13 -2.24 2.74
CA ILE A 423 19.08 -2.58 3.71
C ILE A 423 18.96 -4.10 3.83
N MET A 424 18.89 -4.80 2.69
CA MET A 424 18.76 -6.25 2.67
C MET A 424 19.93 -6.95 3.39
N ARG A 425 21.16 -6.52 3.10
CA ARG A 425 22.36 -7.08 3.75
C ARG A 425 22.35 -6.83 5.26
N ALA A 426 21.99 -5.61 5.67
CA ALA A 426 21.90 -5.28 7.09
C ALA A 426 20.82 -6.12 7.82
N ILE A 427 19.66 -6.37 7.21
CA ILE A 427 18.63 -7.26 7.77
C ILE A 427 19.19 -8.67 7.97
N ALA A 428 19.83 -9.25 6.97
CA ALA A 428 20.41 -10.58 7.07
C ALA A 428 21.52 -10.67 8.14
N ASP A 429 22.34 -9.63 8.26
CA ASP A 429 23.38 -9.54 9.28
C ASP A 429 22.79 -9.49 10.70
N VAL A 430 21.75 -8.70 10.93
CA VAL A 430 21.06 -8.64 12.24
C VAL A 430 20.44 -9.98 12.59
N ILE A 431 19.66 -10.56 11.68
CA ILE A 431 19.02 -11.87 11.89
C ILE A 431 20.09 -12.93 12.16
N GLY A 432 21.12 -13.02 11.32
CA GLY A 432 22.20 -13.98 11.48
C GLY A 432 22.98 -13.81 12.81
N ALA A 433 23.23 -12.58 13.25
CA ALA A 433 23.89 -12.30 14.52
C ALA A 433 23.00 -12.67 15.71
N LYS A 434 21.70 -12.36 15.66
CA LYS A 434 20.73 -12.72 16.70
C LYS A 434 20.64 -14.23 16.86
N LEU A 435 20.54 -14.98 15.77
CA LEU A 435 20.35 -16.44 15.79
C LEU A 435 21.61 -17.20 16.23
N LYS A 436 22.81 -16.67 15.99
CA LYS A 436 24.07 -17.24 16.51
C LYS A 436 24.23 -17.09 18.02
N ALA A 437 23.43 -16.23 18.65
CA ALA A 437 23.44 -16.02 20.08
C ALA A 437 22.39 -16.83 20.84
N LEU A 438 21.56 -17.63 20.12
CA LEU A 438 20.62 -18.61 20.70
C LEU A 438 21.36 -19.90 21.10
#